data_e7d605d8081e7b6241eadc885f142c9f
#
_entry.id   e7d605d8081e7b6241eadc885f142c9f
#
_cell.length_a   1.000
_cell.length_b   1.000
_cell.length_c   1.000
_cell.angle_alpha   90.00
_cell.angle_beta   90.00
_cell.angle_gamma   90.00
#
_symmetry.space_group_name_H-M   'P 1'
#
loop_
_entity.id
_entity.type
_entity.pdbx_description
1 polymer ?
#
loop_
_entity_poly.entity_id
_entity_poly.type
_entity_poly.pdbx_seq_one_letter_code
_entity_poly.pdbx_strand_id
1 'polypeptide(L)'
;YEILTAEISKAAFGVTPNEYKKFKGLKRENLRDHMDDFELIFTMLGERVTTEISRQEKPDTFPKNKTVAKRGGSVAGKARKETEKEIGRSVVSKENYLKNPESQKRLKAKKRKE
;
A
#
# COMPACT_ATOMS: atom_id res chain seq x y z
N TYR A 1 3.30 3.16 -16.76
CA TYR A 1 2.59 2.28 -15.82
C TYR A 1 3.27 2.20 -14.46
N GLU A 2 4.56 1.87 -14.46
CA GLU A 2 5.35 1.81 -13.23
C GLU A 2 5.41 3.15 -12.51
N ILE A 3 5.50 4.25 -13.27
CA ILE A 3 5.57 5.60 -12.71
C ILE A 3 4.25 5.95 -12.02
N LEU A 4 3.11 5.59 -12.62
CA LEU A 4 1.80 5.86 -12.02
C LEU A 4 1.60 5.02 -10.76
N THR A 5 2.01 3.74 -10.78
CA THR A 5 1.96 2.87 -9.61
C THR A 5 2.84 3.44 -8.48
N ALA A 6 4.02 3.95 -8.82
CA ALA A 6 4.92 4.58 -7.85
C ALA A 6 4.28 5.82 -7.22
N GLU A 7 3.57 6.63 -8.00
CA GLU A 7 2.88 7.82 -7.49
C GLU A 7 1.77 7.45 -6.52
N ILE A 8 0.99 6.40 -6.83
CA ILE A 8 -0.07 5.91 -5.93
C ILE A 8 0.56 5.44 -4.61
N SER A 9 1.59 4.62 -4.68
CA SER A 9 2.27 4.08 -3.50
C SER A 9 2.87 5.20 -2.64
N LYS A 10 3.55 6.15 -3.26
CA LYS A 10 4.17 7.27 -2.56
C LYS A 10 3.13 8.12 -1.82
N ALA A 11 2.00 8.38 -2.46
CA ALA A 11 0.92 9.14 -1.84
C ALA A 11 0.20 8.34 -0.74
N ALA A 12 0.04 7.03 -0.94
CA ALA A 12 -0.65 6.17 0.02
C ALA A 12 0.21 5.83 1.24
N PHE A 13 1.48 5.48 1.03
CA PHE A 13 2.36 4.97 2.08
C PHE A 13 3.58 5.85 2.38
N GLY A 14 3.80 6.89 1.60
CA GLY A 14 4.98 7.75 1.75
C GLY A 14 6.25 7.17 1.15
N VAL A 15 6.18 6.01 0.50
CA VAL A 15 7.31 5.33 -0.11
C VAL A 15 6.94 4.77 -1.48
N THR A 16 7.90 4.71 -2.39
CA THR A 16 7.72 4.04 -3.67
C THR A 16 7.73 2.52 -3.49
N PRO A 17 7.24 1.73 -4.46
CA PRO A 17 7.31 0.28 -4.35
C PRO A 17 8.72 -0.25 -4.14
N ASN A 18 9.73 0.34 -4.79
CA ASN A 18 11.12 -0.09 -4.59
C ASN A 18 11.62 0.19 -3.18
N GLU A 19 11.30 1.36 -2.64
CA GLU A 19 11.64 1.71 -1.25
C GLU A 19 10.94 0.78 -0.27
N TYR A 20 9.67 0.46 -0.55
CA TYR A 20 8.87 -0.43 0.29
C TYR A 20 9.44 -1.85 0.30
N LYS A 21 9.87 -2.35 -0.88
CA LYS A 21 10.53 -3.65 -0.99
C LYS A 21 11.80 -3.69 -0.13
N LYS A 22 12.63 -2.65 -0.22
CA LYS A 22 13.84 -2.56 0.60
C LYS A 22 13.53 -2.57 2.08
N PHE A 23 12.49 -1.85 2.47
CA PHE A 23 12.03 -1.79 3.86
C PHE A 23 11.63 -3.17 4.38
N LYS A 24 10.99 -3.98 3.55
CA LYS A 24 10.60 -5.35 3.89
C LYS A 24 11.72 -6.39 3.70
N GLY A 25 12.85 -5.99 3.17
CA GLY A 25 13.97 -6.91 2.91
C GLY A 25 13.74 -7.80 1.70
N LEU A 26 12.92 -7.36 0.76
CA LEU A 26 12.63 -8.10 -0.48
C LEU A 26 13.60 -7.69 -1.59
N LYS A 27 13.94 -8.63 -2.48
CA LYS A 27 14.81 -8.36 -3.64
C LYS A 27 14.03 -8.47 -4.94
N ARG A 28 13.62 -9.69 -5.32
CA ARG A 28 12.90 -9.97 -6.57
C ARG A 28 11.44 -10.32 -6.33
N GLU A 29 11.08 -10.57 -5.09
CA GLU A 29 9.74 -11.02 -4.72
C GLU A 29 8.71 -9.92 -5.02
N ASN A 30 7.48 -10.35 -5.28
CA ASN A 30 6.37 -9.43 -5.48
C ASN A 30 6.00 -8.79 -4.14
N LEU A 31 6.06 -7.46 -4.07
CA LEU A 31 5.75 -6.71 -2.86
C LEU A 31 4.36 -7.07 -2.30
N ARG A 32 3.38 -7.19 -3.18
CA ARG A 32 1.99 -7.44 -2.82
C ARG A 32 1.81 -8.77 -2.10
N ASP A 33 2.58 -9.78 -2.49
CA ASP A 33 2.54 -11.11 -1.88
C ASP A 33 3.07 -11.10 -0.43
N HIS A 34 3.74 -10.04 -0.04
CA HIS A 34 4.34 -9.89 1.29
C HIS A 34 3.71 -8.76 2.11
N MET A 35 2.55 -8.28 1.68
CA MET A 35 1.76 -7.30 2.41
C MET A 35 0.76 -7.99 3.33
N ASP A 36 0.54 -7.41 4.51
CA ASP A 36 -0.55 -7.85 5.38
C ASP A 36 -1.88 -7.27 4.90
N ASP A 37 -2.96 -7.54 5.61
CA ASP A 37 -4.31 -7.12 5.23
C ASP A 37 -4.46 -5.60 5.18
N PHE A 38 -3.94 -4.86 6.16
CA PHE A 38 -4.00 -3.40 6.15
C PHE A 38 -3.25 -2.83 4.94
N GLU A 39 -2.04 -3.33 4.70
CA GLU A 39 -1.24 -2.87 3.57
C GLU A 39 -1.96 -3.12 2.24
N LEU A 40 -2.57 -4.30 2.08
CA LEU A 40 -3.34 -4.63 0.88
C LEU A 40 -4.58 -3.75 0.73
N ILE A 41 -5.32 -3.51 1.81
CA ILE A 41 -6.52 -2.68 1.79
C ILE A 41 -6.20 -1.28 1.29
N PHE A 42 -5.15 -0.65 1.81
CA PHE A 42 -4.79 0.71 1.40
C PHE A 42 -4.21 0.76 0.00
N THR A 43 -3.49 -0.27 -0.43
CA THR A 43 -3.02 -0.41 -1.81
C THR A 43 -4.23 -0.45 -2.76
N MET A 44 -5.19 -1.31 -2.47
CA MET A 44 -6.40 -1.48 -3.28
C MET A 44 -7.25 -0.21 -3.29
N LEU A 45 -7.36 0.47 -2.16
CA LEU A 45 -8.11 1.71 -2.07
C LEU A 45 -7.50 2.79 -2.98
N GLY A 46 -6.19 2.98 -2.92
CA GLY A 46 -5.50 3.94 -3.77
C GLY A 46 -5.69 3.64 -5.25
N GLU A 47 -5.55 2.38 -5.63
CA GLU A 47 -5.74 1.93 -7.01
C GLU A 47 -7.19 2.10 -7.47
N ARG A 48 -8.14 1.73 -6.64
CA ARG A 48 -9.56 1.80 -7.00
C ARG A 48 -10.04 3.25 -7.15
N VAL A 49 -9.64 4.13 -6.24
CA VAL A 49 -9.97 5.55 -6.31
C VAL A 49 -9.35 6.18 -7.56
N THR A 50 -8.08 5.87 -7.84
CA THR A 50 -7.39 6.34 -9.05
C THR A 50 -8.14 5.91 -10.31
N THR A 51 -8.55 4.65 -10.38
CA THR A 51 -9.31 4.12 -11.51
C THR A 51 -10.64 4.87 -11.68
N GLU A 52 -11.35 5.14 -10.59
CA GLU A 52 -12.62 5.85 -10.66
C GLU A 52 -12.45 7.28 -11.14
N ILE A 53 -11.48 8.00 -10.61
CA ILE A 53 -11.18 9.37 -11.05
C ILE A 53 -10.81 9.37 -12.55
N SER A 54 -9.99 8.40 -12.98
CA SER A 54 -9.61 8.27 -14.39
C SER A 54 -10.83 8.07 -15.30
N ARG A 55 -11.78 7.27 -14.87
CA ARG A 55 -13.01 7.04 -15.64
C ARG A 55 -13.86 8.29 -15.76
N GLN A 56 -13.94 9.09 -14.71
CA GLN A 56 -14.74 10.31 -14.68
C GLN A 56 -14.08 11.45 -15.44
N GLU A 57 -12.78 11.65 -15.22
CA GLU A 57 -12.07 12.83 -15.77
C GLU A 57 -11.37 12.57 -17.09
N LYS A 58 -11.15 11.30 -17.45
CA LYS A 58 -10.53 10.88 -18.72
C LYS A 58 -9.23 11.64 -19.02
N PRO A 59 -8.22 11.57 -18.14
CA PRO A 59 -6.97 12.27 -18.35
C PRO A 59 -6.30 11.81 -19.65
N ASP A 60 -5.92 12.75 -20.50
CA ASP A 60 -5.42 12.46 -21.85
C ASP A 60 -3.92 12.69 -22.01
N THR A 61 -3.25 13.16 -20.96
CA THR A 61 -1.79 13.35 -20.98
C THR A 61 -1.15 12.65 -19.80
N PHE A 62 0.16 12.39 -19.90
CA PHE A 62 0.89 11.75 -18.81
C PHE A 62 0.87 12.62 -17.52
N PRO A 63 1.14 13.94 -17.57
CA PRO A 63 1.05 14.76 -16.36
C PRO A 63 -0.32 14.73 -15.70
N LYS A 64 -1.40 14.70 -16.48
CA LYS A 64 -2.77 14.62 -15.94
C LYS A 64 -3.00 13.25 -15.27
N ASN A 65 -2.53 12.17 -15.89
CA ASN A 65 -2.61 10.83 -15.28
C ASN A 65 -1.81 10.75 -13.99
N LYS A 66 -0.65 11.37 -13.95
CA LYS A 66 0.19 11.43 -12.74
C LYS A 66 -0.53 12.17 -11.61
N THR A 67 -1.20 13.28 -11.91
CA THR A 67 -1.99 14.04 -10.95
C THR A 67 -3.13 13.18 -10.39
N VAL A 68 -3.83 12.45 -11.26
CA VAL A 68 -4.92 11.54 -10.85
C VAL A 68 -4.39 10.45 -9.92
N ALA A 69 -3.24 9.85 -10.26
CA ALA A 69 -2.62 8.83 -9.41
C ALA A 69 -2.27 9.38 -8.02
N LYS A 70 -1.75 10.60 -7.94
CA LYS A 70 -1.47 11.26 -6.66
C LYS A 70 -2.74 11.49 -5.85
N ARG A 71 -3.81 11.92 -6.50
CA ARG A 71 -5.10 12.16 -5.85
C ARG A 71 -5.69 10.86 -5.29
N GLY A 72 -5.67 9.80 -6.10
CA GLY A 72 -6.15 8.49 -5.66
C GLY A 72 -5.33 7.92 -4.51
N GLY A 73 -4.01 8.00 -4.62
CA GLY A 73 -3.11 7.56 -3.55
C GLY A 73 -3.29 8.37 -2.28
N SER A 74 -3.55 9.68 -2.41
CA SER A 74 -3.75 10.57 -1.25
C SER A 74 -5.00 10.21 -0.45
N VAL A 75 -6.06 9.73 -1.10
CA VAL A 75 -7.25 9.25 -0.39
C VAL A 75 -6.88 8.07 0.52
N ALA A 76 -6.13 7.12 -0.02
CA ALA A 76 -5.64 5.99 0.76
C ALA A 76 -4.68 6.44 1.87
N GLY A 77 -3.81 7.41 1.56
CA GLY A 77 -2.86 7.96 2.54
C GLY A 77 -3.54 8.62 3.73
N LYS A 78 -4.58 9.38 3.50
CA LYS A 78 -5.37 10.00 4.56
C LYS A 78 -6.06 8.95 5.42
N ALA A 79 -6.67 7.95 4.78
CA ALA A 79 -7.31 6.84 5.49
C ALA A 79 -6.29 6.06 6.31
N ARG A 80 -5.09 5.80 5.76
CA ARG A 80 -4.02 5.12 6.48
C ARG A 80 -3.59 5.90 7.72
N LYS A 81 -3.38 7.19 7.60
CA LYS A 81 -2.97 8.04 8.73
C LYS A 81 -4.02 8.05 9.84
N GLU A 82 -5.28 8.14 9.47
CA GLU A 82 -6.38 8.07 10.43
C GLU A 82 -6.43 6.71 11.13
N THR A 83 -6.24 5.63 10.37
CA THR A 83 -6.18 4.27 10.91
C THR A 83 -5.01 4.12 11.89
N GLU A 84 -3.82 4.60 11.52
CA GLU A 84 -2.63 4.53 12.36
C GLU A 84 -2.84 5.27 13.69
N LYS A 85 -3.54 6.38 13.63
CA LYS A 85 -3.88 7.17 14.82
C LYS A 85 -4.78 6.38 15.77
N GLU A 86 -5.78 5.70 15.22
CA GLU A 86 -6.75 4.92 16.02
C GLU A 86 -6.13 3.65 16.61
N ILE A 87 -5.32 2.93 15.82
CA ILE A 87 -4.72 1.67 16.27
C ILE A 87 -3.40 1.83 17.01
N GLY A 88 -2.81 3.02 16.99
CA GLY A 88 -1.58 3.33 17.73
C GLY A 88 -0.30 2.72 17.16
N ARG A 89 -0.29 2.33 15.88
CA ARG A 89 0.91 1.79 15.24
C ARG A 89 0.92 2.08 13.75
N SER A 90 2.10 1.96 13.13
CA SER A 90 2.24 2.13 11.69
C SER A 90 1.61 0.96 10.93
N VAL A 91 0.94 1.26 9.82
CA VAL A 91 0.44 0.25 8.89
C VAL A 91 1.58 -0.29 8.04
N VAL A 92 2.53 0.57 7.64
CA VAL A 92 3.69 0.16 6.86
C VAL A 92 4.57 -0.75 7.72
N SER A 93 4.75 -1.99 7.30
CA SER A 93 5.38 -3.03 8.09
C SER A 93 6.64 -3.59 7.42
N LYS A 94 7.65 -3.90 8.22
CA LYS A 94 8.87 -4.60 7.76
C LYS A 94 8.64 -6.08 7.57
N GLU A 95 7.53 -6.64 8.08
CA GLU A 95 7.26 -8.06 7.99
C GLU A 95 7.06 -8.52 6.56
N ASN A 96 7.52 -9.73 6.25
CA ASN A 96 7.30 -10.38 4.97
C ASN A 96 7.09 -11.88 5.21
N TYR A 97 6.56 -12.57 4.20
CA TYR A 97 6.25 -13.99 4.33
C TYR A 97 7.46 -14.92 4.11
N LEU A 98 8.62 -14.37 3.77
CA LEU A 98 9.86 -15.15 3.70
C LEU A 98 10.36 -15.50 5.09
N LYS A 99 10.34 -14.53 6.01
CA LYS A 99 10.80 -14.68 7.40
C LYS A 99 9.67 -15.01 8.36
N ASN A 100 8.44 -14.69 8.00
CA ASN A 100 7.28 -14.83 8.87
C ASN A 100 6.06 -15.27 8.04
N PRO A 101 6.01 -16.55 7.63
CA PRO A 101 4.91 -17.07 6.82
C PRO A 101 3.56 -16.83 7.48
N GLU A 102 2.51 -16.70 6.66
CA GLU A 102 1.15 -16.40 7.12
C GLU A 102 0.68 -17.38 8.20
N SER A 103 1.00 -18.65 8.06
CA SER A 103 0.65 -19.68 9.05
C SER A 103 1.23 -19.37 10.44
N GLN A 104 2.48 -18.91 10.48
CA GLN A 104 3.13 -18.53 11.74
C GLN A 104 2.53 -17.25 12.32
N LYS A 105 2.16 -16.30 11.47
CA LYS A 105 1.49 -15.08 11.90
C LYS A 105 0.13 -15.39 12.55
N ARG A 106 -0.62 -16.33 11.98
CA ARG A 106 -1.90 -16.78 12.54
C ARG A 106 -1.73 -17.45 13.89
N LEU A 107 -0.70 -18.26 14.03
CA LEU A 107 -0.38 -18.93 15.30
C LEU A 107 0.00 -17.91 16.38
N LYS A 108 0.83 -16.93 16.03
CA LYS A 108 1.21 -15.86 16.97
C LYS A 108 0.00 -15.03 17.40
N ALA A 109 -0.89 -14.72 16.49
CA ALA A 109 -2.11 -13.98 16.78
C ALA A 109 -3.01 -14.77 17.74
N LYS A 110 -3.16 -16.08 17.52
CA LYS A 110 -3.91 -16.96 18.43
C LYS A 110 -3.32 -16.97 19.83
N LYS A 111 -2.00 -17.13 19.94
CA LYS A 111 -1.32 -17.13 21.24
C LYS A 111 -1.49 -15.85 22.01
N ARG A 112 -1.57 -14.70 21.32
CA ARG A 112 -1.76 -13.39 21.95
C ARG A 112 -3.18 -13.22 22.50
N LYS A 113 -4.15 -13.92 21.95
CA LYS A 113 -5.55 -13.86 22.39
C LYS A 113 -5.84 -14.75 23.59
N GLU A 114 -4.99 -15.70 23.84
CA GLU A 114 -5.08 -16.61 24.98
C GLU A 114 -4.35 -16.05 26.20
#